data_aaff04cc362e7dcafb0e79e9c9c32dce
#
_entry.id   aaff04cc362e7dcafb0e79e9c9c32dce
#
_cell.length_a   1.000
_cell.length_b   1.000
_cell.length_c   1.000
_cell.angle_alpha   90.00
_cell.angle_beta   90.00
_cell.angle_gamma   90.00
#
_symmetry.space_group_name_H-M   'P 1'
#
loop_
_entity.id
_entity.type
_entity.pdbx_description
1 polymer ?
#
loop_
_entity_poly.entity_id
_entity_poly.type
_entity_poly.pdbx_seq_one_letter_code
_entity_poly.pdbx_strand_id
1 'polypeptide(L)'
;MIDDGNMASIMQRVENREWVEFPLQRVREVFAKIVILPVTEGVTRSAIKVLYNSLFHYLVCPNTANSFAVTLSVMDFLKRRGETMETMDVEALYAAPREELKEAFERVVKEGEECCVVCLNGAHPGKFPYFVAEALNAPAGNIMPKDIQE
;
A
#
# COMPACT_ATOMS: atom_id res chain seq x y z
N MET A 1 10.46 -29.71 -0.28
CA MET A 1 9.71 -28.46 -0.63
C MET A 1 8.43 -28.49 0.17
N ILE A 2 8.00 -27.39 0.69
CA ILE A 2 6.74 -27.33 1.44
C ILE A 2 5.63 -27.49 0.42
N ASP A 3 4.91 -28.64 0.52
CA ASP A 3 3.71 -28.97 -0.25
C ASP A 3 3.82 -28.71 -1.78
N ASP A 4 5.03 -28.85 -2.34
CA ASP A 4 5.34 -28.63 -3.77
C ASP A 4 4.76 -27.35 -4.38
N GLY A 5 4.58 -26.31 -3.56
CA GLY A 5 3.96 -25.04 -3.95
C GLY A 5 2.42 -25.06 -3.99
N ASN A 6 1.80 -26.09 -3.45
CA ASN A 6 0.34 -26.15 -3.36
C ASN A 6 -0.17 -25.19 -2.28
N MET A 7 -0.64 -24.04 -2.71
CA MET A 7 -1.16 -22.99 -1.83
C MET A 7 -2.37 -23.45 -1.01
N ALA A 8 -3.24 -24.30 -1.57
CA ALA A 8 -4.41 -24.81 -0.86
C ALA A 8 -4.00 -25.68 0.34
N SER A 9 -2.99 -26.55 0.18
CA SER A 9 -2.43 -27.33 1.27
C SER A 9 -1.79 -26.46 2.36
N ILE A 10 -1.04 -25.42 1.97
CA ILE A 10 -0.45 -24.47 2.92
C ILE A 10 -1.57 -23.74 3.70
N MET A 11 -2.60 -23.25 3.02
CA MET A 11 -3.72 -22.56 3.67
C MET A 11 -4.49 -23.46 4.62
N GLN A 12 -4.72 -24.71 4.25
CA GLN A 12 -5.37 -25.68 5.12
C GLN A 12 -4.58 -25.93 6.41
N ARG A 13 -3.25 -26.00 6.33
CA ARG A 13 -2.38 -26.10 7.51
C ARG A 13 -2.47 -24.87 8.40
N VAL A 14 -2.50 -23.67 7.80
CA VAL A 14 -2.68 -22.42 8.54
C VAL A 14 -4.04 -22.39 9.24
N GLU A 15 -5.13 -22.81 8.59
CA GLU A 15 -6.46 -22.94 9.18
C GLU A 15 -6.50 -23.91 10.36
N ASN A 16 -5.77 -25.03 10.23
CA ASN A 16 -5.59 -26.02 11.30
C ASN A 16 -4.66 -25.53 12.42
N ARG A 17 -4.12 -24.33 12.34
CA ARG A 17 -3.11 -23.77 13.25
C ARG A 17 -1.82 -24.60 13.33
N GLU A 18 -1.48 -25.29 12.27
CA GLU A 18 -0.22 -26.00 12.12
C GLU A 18 0.92 -25.02 11.75
N TRP A 19 2.12 -25.34 12.21
CA TRP A 19 3.30 -24.58 11.81
C TRP A 19 3.67 -24.87 10.35
N VAL A 20 3.95 -23.81 9.61
CA VAL A 20 4.48 -23.89 8.26
C VAL A 20 5.91 -23.35 8.29
N GLU A 21 6.88 -24.24 8.08
CA GLU A 21 8.29 -23.88 8.08
C GLU A 21 8.79 -23.63 6.65
N PHE A 22 9.50 -22.55 6.46
CA PHE A 22 10.16 -22.22 5.20
C PHE A 22 11.66 -22.32 5.38
N PRO A 23 12.40 -22.92 4.42
CA PRO A 23 13.87 -22.92 4.46
C PRO A 23 14.39 -21.49 4.57
N LEU A 24 15.22 -21.22 5.58
CA LEU A 24 15.71 -19.87 5.88
C LEU A 24 16.38 -19.19 4.67
N GLN A 25 17.09 -19.98 3.86
CA GLN A 25 17.72 -19.47 2.64
C GLN A 25 16.69 -18.93 1.65
N ARG A 26 15.56 -19.65 1.46
CA ARG A 26 14.46 -19.19 0.58
C ARG A 26 13.79 -17.93 1.12
N VAL A 27 13.61 -17.87 2.42
CA VAL A 27 13.09 -16.66 3.09
C VAL A 27 14.02 -15.48 2.80
N ARG A 28 15.32 -15.64 2.98
CA ARG A 28 16.32 -14.59 2.70
C ARG A 28 16.32 -14.16 1.23
N GLU A 29 16.28 -15.11 0.29
CA GLU A 29 16.24 -14.83 -1.16
C GLU A 29 15.01 -14.02 -1.56
N VAL A 30 13.86 -14.30 -0.94
CA VAL A 30 12.60 -13.55 -1.19
C VAL A 30 12.67 -12.17 -0.55
N PHE A 31 13.07 -12.07 0.72
CA PHE A 31 13.13 -10.79 1.43
C PHE A 31 14.18 -9.84 0.86
N ALA A 32 15.25 -10.35 0.25
CA ALA A 32 16.22 -9.52 -0.47
C ALA A 32 15.63 -8.80 -1.70
N LYS A 33 14.45 -9.22 -2.17
CA LYS A 33 13.76 -8.65 -3.34
C LYS A 33 12.50 -7.85 -2.98
N ILE A 34 12.18 -7.74 -1.69
CA ILE A 34 10.96 -7.10 -1.21
C ILE A 34 11.34 -5.97 -0.27
N VAL A 35 10.85 -4.78 -0.57
CA VAL A 35 10.92 -3.63 0.34
C VAL A 35 9.56 -3.51 1.03
N ILE A 36 9.55 -3.52 2.36
CA ILE A 36 8.35 -3.43 3.19
C ILE A 36 8.38 -2.10 3.95
N LEU A 37 7.47 -1.20 3.64
CA LEU A 37 7.36 0.08 4.31
C LEU A 37 6.06 0.14 5.14
N PRO A 38 6.13 0.54 6.41
CA PRO A 38 4.95 0.72 7.24
C PRO A 38 4.21 2.00 6.84
N VAL A 39 2.88 1.92 6.75
CA VAL A 39 2.00 3.06 6.50
C VAL A 39 1.13 3.29 7.73
N THR A 40 1.02 4.54 8.19
CA THR A 40 0.12 4.89 9.27
C THR A 40 -1.31 5.12 8.75
N GLU A 41 -2.32 4.94 9.61
CA GLU A 41 -3.71 5.24 9.25
C GLU A 41 -3.90 6.69 8.77
N GLY A 42 -3.20 7.65 9.35
CA GLY A 42 -3.24 9.04 8.93
C GLY A 42 -2.81 9.24 7.48
N VAL A 43 -1.72 8.57 7.07
CA VAL A 43 -1.25 8.58 5.66
C VAL A 43 -2.26 7.90 4.75
N THR A 44 -2.83 6.76 5.16
CA THR A 44 -3.87 6.06 4.40
C THR A 44 -5.08 6.94 4.13
N ARG A 45 -5.60 7.62 5.16
CA ARG A 45 -6.74 8.55 5.05
C ARG A 45 -6.42 9.74 4.15
N SER A 46 -5.22 10.31 4.29
CA SER A 46 -4.74 11.38 3.41
C SER A 46 -4.68 10.94 1.95
N ALA A 47 -4.17 9.74 1.69
CA ALA A 47 -4.09 9.19 0.33
C ALA A 47 -5.47 8.96 -0.30
N ILE A 48 -6.45 8.42 0.46
CA ILE A 48 -7.84 8.30 0.00
C ILE A 48 -8.40 9.67 -0.36
N LYS A 49 -8.24 10.65 0.51
CA LYS A 49 -8.74 12.00 0.31
C LYS A 49 -8.13 12.68 -0.92
N VAL A 50 -6.81 12.54 -1.09
CA VAL A 50 -6.09 13.11 -2.24
C VAL A 50 -6.58 12.50 -3.54
N LEU A 51 -6.65 11.16 -3.63
CA LEU A 51 -7.11 10.47 -4.83
C LEU A 51 -8.55 10.80 -5.17
N TYR A 52 -9.42 10.91 -4.18
CA TYR A 52 -10.82 11.29 -4.39
C TYR A 52 -10.98 12.75 -4.83
N ASN A 53 -10.20 13.67 -4.27
CA ASN A 53 -10.22 15.08 -4.64
C ASN A 53 -9.41 15.39 -5.91
N SER A 54 -8.71 14.42 -6.48
CA SER A 54 -8.03 14.58 -7.77
C SER A 54 -9.03 14.77 -8.92
N LEU A 55 -8.54 15.13 -10.10
CA LEU A 55 -9.35 15.35 -11.29
C LEU A 55 -10.26 14.18 -11.67
N PHE A 56 -9.92 12.97 -11.22
CA PHE A 56 -10.64 11.74 -11.57
C PHE A 56 -11.68 11.31 -10.53
N HIS A 57 -11.75 11.94 -9.36
CA HIS A 57 -12.62 11.56 -8.25
C HIS A 57 -12.57 10.04 -7.95
N TYR A 58 -11.36 9.48 -7.98
CA TYR A 58 -11.20 8.03 -7.91
C TYR A 58 -11.27 7.54 -6.46
N LEU A 59 -12.29 6.73 -6.17
CA LEU A 59 -12.50 6.14 -4.85
C LEU A 59 -11.69 4.85 -4.74
N VAL A 60 -10.79 4.79 -3.76
CA VAL A 60 -9.93 3.63 -3.50
C VAL A 60 -10.18 3.01 -2.14
N CYS A 61 -9.89 1.71 -2.01
CA CYS A 61 -9.84 1.05 -0.71
C CYS A 61 -8.55 1.42 0.06
N PRO A 62 -8.51 1.22 1.39
CA PRO A 62 -7.32 1.51 2.20
C PRO A 62 -6.05 0.81 1.70
N ASN A 63 -6.15 -0.43 1.22
CA ASN A 63 -4.98 -1.16 0.70
C ASN A 63 -4.39 -0.50 -0.55
N THR A 64 -5.24 -0.07 -1.49
CA THR A 64 -4.79 0.65 -2.68
C THR A 64 -4.21 2.01 -2.31
N ALA A 65 -4.83 2.71 -1.35
CA ALA A 65 -4.33 3.99 -0.85
C ALA A 65 -2.92 3.84 -0.23
N ASN A 66 -2.68 2.76 0.51
CA ASN A 66 -1.36 2.46 1.07
C ASN A 66 -0.32 2.24 -0.01
N SER A 67 -0.63 1.41 -1.02
CA SER A 67 0.28 1.17 -2.14
C SER A 67 0.62 2.47 -2.87
N PHE A 68 -0.37 3.31 -3.11
CA PHE A 68 -0.19 4.60 -3.75
C PHE A 68 0.70 5.53 -2.90
N ALA A 69 0.41 5.68 -1.62
CA ALA A 69 1.18 6.54 -0.71
C ALA A 69 2.65 6.11 -0.62
N VAL A 70 2.90 4.81 -0.46
CA VAL A 70 4.26 4.25 -0.40
C VAL A 70 5.01 4.52 -1.69
N THR A 71 4.39 4.24 -2.83
CA THR A 71 5.06 4.42 -4.13
C THR A 71 5.48 5.87 -4.35
N LEU A 72 4.59 6.83 -4.10
CA LEU A 72 4.91 8.25 -4.25
C LEU A 72 5.99 8.69 -3.27
N SER A 73 5.96 8.22 -2.03
CA SER A 73 6.98 8.53 -1.04
C SER A 73 8.36 8.00 -1.44
N VAL A 74 8.42 6.78 -1.96
CA VAL A 74 9.68 6.19 -2.47
C VAL A 74 10.19 6.96 -3.69
N MET A 75 9.33 7.34 -4.61
CA MET A 75 9.72 8.10 -5.79
C MET A 75 10.32 9.46 -5.42
N ASP A 76 9.69 10.20 -4.50
CA ASP A 76 10.24 11.46 -4.01
C ASP A 76 11.59 11.28 -3.29
N PHE A 77 11.71 10.23 -2.47
CA PHE A 77 12.94 9.88 -1.80
C PHE A 77 14.09 9.64 -2.80
N LEU A 78 13.85 8.81 -3.82
CA LEU A 78 14.83 8.50 -4.86
C LEU A 78 15.22 9.74 -5.67
N LYS A 79 14.23 10.55 -6.05
CA LYS A 79 14.45 11.78 -6.81
C LYS A 79 15.37 12.75 -6.07
N ARG A 80 15.13 12.97 -4.77
CA ARG A 80 15.95 13.88 -3.96
C ARG A 80 17.40 13.41 -3.80
N ARG A 81 17.63 12.11 -3.88
CA ARG A 81 18.96 11.51 -3.79
C ARG A 81 19.63 11.32 -5.14
N GLY A 82 18.91 11.55 -6.24
CA GLY A 82 19.41 11.26 -7.59
C GLY A 82 19.60 9.76 -7.83
N GLU A 83 18.82 8.93 -7.14
CA GLU A 83 18.84 7.47 -7.22
C GLU A 83 17.71 6.94 -8.10
N THR A 84 17.84 5.70 -8.56
CA THR A 84 16.79 4.94 -9.24
C THR A 84 16.37 3.74 -8.38
N MET A 85 15.32 3.01 -8.79
CA MET A 85 14.94 1.77 -8.12
C MET A 85 16.07 0.73 -8.07
N GLU A 86 16.96 0.72 -9.08
CA GLU A 86 18.09 -0.22 -9.16
C GLU A 86 19.28 0.20 -8.28
N THR A 87 19.44 1.50 -8.07
CA THR A 87 20.54 2.07 -7.26
C THR A 87 20.11 2.47 -5.85
N MET A 88 18.87 2.19 -5.49
CA MET A 88 18.27 2.60 -4.22
C MET A 88 19.04 2.06 -3.02
N ASP A 89 19.43 2.96 -2.13
CA ASP A 89 19.92 2.61 -0.81
C ASP A 89 18.73 2.26 0.11
N VAL A 90 18.46 0.96 0.20
CA VAL A 90 17.34 0.43 1.00
C VAL A 90 17.52 0.70 2.50
N GLU A 91 18.75 0.70 3.01
CA GLU A 91 19.03 0.99 4.43
C GLU A 91 18.72 2.44 4.74
N ALA A 92 19.11 3.38 3.86
CA ALA A 92 18.77 4.79 3.99
C ALA A 92 17.25 5.02 3.90
N LEU A 93 16.53 4.30 3.05
CA LEU A 93 15.07 4.37 2.97
C LEU A 93 14.40 3.91 4.27
N TYR A 94 14.88 2.81 4.88
CA TYR A 94 14.36 2.35 6.16
C TYR A 94 14.72 3.27 7.34
N ALA A 95 15.85 3.96 7.26
CA ALA A 95 16.28 4.93 8.26
C ALA A 95 15.57 6.28 8.14
N ALA A 96 14.90 6.55 7.01
CA ALA A 96 14.20 7.81 6.78
C ALA A 96 13.08 8.00 7.82
N PRO A 97 12.96 9.19 8.44
CA PRO A 97 11.88 9.50 9.35
C PRO A 97 10.51 9.31 8.69
N ARG A 98 9.54 8.77 9.44
CA ARG A 98 8.17 8.55 8.93
C ARG A 98 7.49 9.84 8.47
N GLU A 99 7.78 10.94 9.15
CA GLU A 99 7.33 12.27 8.82
C GLU A 99 7.86 12.70 7.45
N GLU A 100 9.11 12.37 7.14
CA GLU A 100 9.71 12.65 5.83
C GLU A 100 9.01 11.92 4.69
N LEU A 101 8.65 10.64 4.88
CA LEU A 101 7.89 9.87 3.88
C LEU A 101 6.48 10.42 3.68
N LYS A 102 5.85 10.94 4.76
CA LYS A 102 4.55 11.61 4.66
C LYS A 102 4.66 12.91 3.87
N GLU A 103 5.64 13.74 4.19
CA GLU A 103 5.88 15.00 3.48
C GLU A 103 6.25 14.76 2.01
N ALA A 104 7.00 13.69 1.74
CA ALA A 104 7.31 13.25 0.38
C ALA A 104 6.05 12.97 -0.43
N PHE A 105 5.12 12.20 0.12
CA PHE A 105 3.84 11.94 -0.50
C PHE A 105 3.05 13.23 -0.80
N GLU A 106 2.96 14.13 0.18
CA GLU A 106 2.24 15.40 0.04
C GLU A 106 2.89 16.31 -1.04
N ARG A 107 4.22 16.30 -1.16
CA ARG A 107 4.96 17.04 -2.19
C ARG A 107 4.67 16.55 -3.61
N VAL A 108 4.83 15.23 -3.84
CA VAL A 108 4.61 14.64 -5.17
C VAL A 108 3.20 14.93 -5.67
N VAL A 109 2.21 14.80 -4.81
CA VAL A 109 0.82 15.11 -5.14
C VAL A 109 0.63 16.59 -5.48
N LYS A 110 1.31 17.48 -4.76
CA LYS A 110 1.20 18.93 -4.95
C LYS A 110 1.93 19.42 -6.19
N GLU A 111 3.08 18.84 -6.49
CA GLU A 111 3.92 19.25 -7.62
C GLU A 111 3.41 18.72 -8.98
N GLY A 112 2.53 17.71 -8.95
CA GLY A 112 1.85 17.22 -10.16
C GLY A 112 2.81 16.59 -11.17
N GLU A 113 3.82 15.85 -10.71
CA GLU A 113 4.81 15.23 -11.60
C GLU A 113 4.18 14.17 -12.51
N GLU A 114 4.58 14.18 -13.78
CA GLU A 114 4.25 13.11 -14.72
C GLU A 114 5.04 11.86 -14.35
N CYS A 115 4.39 10.92 -13.68
CA CYS A 115 4.95 9.60 -13.44
C CYS A 115 3.89 8.53 -13.74
N CYS A 116 4.34 7.41 -14.31
CA CYS A 116 3.49 6.24 -14.52
C CYS A 116 3.71 5.26 -13.36
N VAL A 117 2.71 5.12 -12.50
CA VAL A 117 2.73 4.20 -11.37
C VAL A 117 1.60 3.20 -11.51
N VAL A 118 1.93 1.92 -11.38
CA VAL A 118 0.94 0.84 -11.35
C VAL A 118 0.77 0.37 -9.91
N CYS A 119 -0.35 0.72 -9.29
CA CYS A 119 -0.72 0.23 -7.97
C CYS A 119 -1.68 -0.95 -8.09
N LEU A 120 -1.34 -2.08 -7.46
CA LEU A 120 -2.23 -3.22 -7.41
C LEU A 120 -3.41 -2.93 -6.46
N ASN A 121 -4.63 -3.07 -6.99
CA ASN A 121 -5.84 -2.91 -6.18
C ASN A 121 -6.13 -4.22 -5.43
N GLY A 122 -6.19 -4.15 -4.11
CA GLY A 122 -6.44 -5.32 -3.25
C GLY A 122 -7.90 -5.59 -2.94
N ALA A 123 -8.79 -4.58 -3.02
CA ALA A 123 -10.20 -4.72 -2.65
C ALA A 123 -11.05 -3.56 -3.18
N HIS A 124 -12.38 -3.79 -3.21
CA HIS A 124 -13.34 -2.73 -3.47
C HIS A 124 -13.48 -1.80 -2.24
N PRO A 125 -13.58 -0.46 -2.40
CA PRO A 125 -13.72 0.49 -1.28
C PRO A 125 -14.93 0.22 -0.39
N GLY A 126 -16.01 -0.31 -0.95
CA GLY A 126 -17.22 -0.72 -0.22
C GLY A 126 -17.01 -1.83 0.81
N LYS A 127 -15.88 -2.53 0.82
CA LYS A 127 -15.50 -3.45 1.91
C LYS A 127 -15.05 -2.73 3.19
N PHE A 128 -14.75 -1.44 3.09
CA PHE A 128 -14.26 -0.60 4.19
C PHE A 128 -15.05 0.70 4.31
N PRO A 129 -16.42 0.65 4.30
CA PRO A 129 -17.23 1.84 4.11
C PRO A 129 -17.03 2.88 5.21
N TYR A 130 -16.89 2.45 6.44
CA TYR A 130 -16.67 3.37 7.58
C TYR A 130 -15.32 4.06 7.51
N PHE A 131 -14.26 3.34 7.19
CA PHE A 131 -12.91 3.90 7.09
C PHE A 131 -12.80 4.92 5.95
N VAL A 132 -13.36 4.58 4.79
CA VAL A 132 -13.36 5.45 3.61
C VAL A 132 -14.24 6.68 3.84
N ALA A 133 -15.41 6.49 4.44
CA ALA A 133 -16.33 7.58 4.79
C ALA A 133 -15.68 8.59 5.77
N GLU A 134 -15.01 8.08 6.79
CA GLU A 134 -14.29 8.92 7.74
C GLU A 134 -13.15 9.69 7.06
N ALA A 135 -12.38 9.04 6.17
CA ALA A 135 -11.34 9.71 5.41
C ALA A 135 -11.87 10.86 4.53
N LEU A 136 -13.09 10.73 4.01
CA LEU A 136 -13.73 11.72 3.14
C LEU A 136 -14.66 12.69 3.88
N ASN A 137 -14.86 12.53 5.19
CA ASN A 137 -15.87 13.25 5.96
C ASN A 137 -17.29 13.09 5.35
N ALA A 138 -17.62 11.89 4.89
CA ALA A 138 -18.87 11.54 4.21
C ALA A 138 -19.67 10.50 4.99
N PRO A 139 -21.00 10.40 4.83
CA PRO A 139 -21.77 9.29 5.39
C PRO A 139 -21.34 7.94 4.79
N ALA A 140 -21.22 6.90 5.61
CA ALA A 140 -20.80 5.57 5.17
C ALA A 140 -21.73 4.96 4.12
N GLY A 141 -23.03 5.25 4.17
CA GLY A 141 -24.00 4.83 3.18
C GLY A 141 -23.72 5.32 1.75
N ASN A 142 -22.97 6.42 1.59
CA ASN A 142 -22.58 6.91 0.28
C ASN A 142 -21.42 6.13 -0.35
N ILE A 143 -20.72 5.33 0.46
CA ILE A 143 -19.56 4.55 0.04
C ILE A 143 -19.95 3.12 -0.33
N MET A 144 -21.02 2.60 0.25
CA MET A 144 -21.50 1.25 -0.04
C MET A 144 -22.20 1.21 -1.39
N PRO A 145 -21.89 0.22 -2.24
CA PRO A 145 -22.69 -0.07 -3.42
C PRO A 145 -24.17 -0.26 -3.06
N LYS A 146 -25.07 0.21 -3.91
CA LYS A 146 -26.52 0.18 -3.64
C LYS A 146 -27.06 -1.23 -3.46
N ASP A 147 -26.47 -2.19 -4.15
CA ASP A 147 -26.79 -3.62 -4.09
C ASP A 147 -26.32 -4.33 -2.80
N ILE A 148 -25.53 -3.64 -1.95
CA ILE A 148 -25.08 -4.16 -0.65
C ILE A 148 -25.80 -3.45 0.51
N GLN A 149 -26.60 -2.42 0.23
CA GLN A 149 -27.31 -1.64 1.26
C GLN A 149 -28.63 -2.30 1.71
N GLU A 150 -29.08 -3.40 1.07
CA GLU A 150 -30.22 -4.21 1.45
C GLU A 150 -29.78 -5.37 2.36
#